data_8a10ba48cf09f7ce27d41a079524f464
#
_entry.id   8a10ba48cf09f7ce27d41a079524f464
#
_cell.length_a   1.000
_cell.length_b   1.000
_cell.length_c   1.000
_cell.angle_alpha   90.00
_cell.angle_beta   90.00
_cell.angle_gamma   90.00
#
_symmetry.space_group_name_H-M   'P 1'
#
loop_
_entity.id
_entity.type
_entity.pdbx_description
1 polymer ?
#
loop_
_entity_poly.entity_id
_entity_poly.type
_entity_poly.pdbx_seq_one_letter_code
_entity_poly.pdbx_strand_id
1 'polypeptide(L)'
;MNTNDIMSQIEMNKAIIQHYFDAYNNKNETIFDEIISPDYIDHGQSAYMGSPGRGIDGAKNDLRYSLDKLDDLNYVVEDMIASPAYPDLVGTYWKGTLIPKATSNNQQAEKIINYRGISIYRIQNNKMVETWHVVDGLPSKF
;
A
#
# COMPACT_ATOMS: atom_id res chain seq x y z
N MET A 1 -3.70 -23.52 17.40
CA MET A 1 -4.71 -23.08 16.40
C MET A 1 -4.88 -24.19 15.38
N ASN A 2 -6.10 -24.62 15.10
CA ASN A 2 -6.33 -25.65 14.11
C ASN A 2 -6.26 -25.08 12.67
N THR A 3 -6.24 -25.97 11.68
CA THR A 3 -6.12 -25.58 10.26
C THR A 3 -7.23 -24.64 9.80
N ASN A 4 -8.47 -24.88 10.25
CA ASN A 4 -9.61 -24.02 9.86
C ASN A 4 -9.46 -22.61 10.43
N ASP A 5 -8.97 -22.47 11.67
CA ASP A 5 -8.72 -21.15 12.28
C ASP A 5 -7.61 -20.41 11.55
N ILE A 6 -6.56 -21.13 11.15
CA ILE A 6 -5.45 -20.54 10.37
C ILE A 6 -5.95 -20.05 9.01
N MET A 7 -6.75 -20.87 8.31
CA MET A 7 -7.30 -20.48 7.01
C MET A 7 -8.25 -19.28 7.11
N SER A 8 -9.08 -19.24 8.15
CA SER A 8 -9.95 -18.10 8.42
C SER A 8 -9.15 -16.83 8.68
N GLN A 9 -8.06 -16.93 9.45
CA GLN A 9 -7.18 -15.80 9.72
C GLN A 9 -6.51 -15.30 8.45
N ILE A 10 -6.08 -16.19 7.57
CA ILE A 10 -5.50 -15.84 6.28
C ILE A 10 -6.50 -15.04 5.43
N GLU A 11 -7.75 -15.48 5.36
CA GLU A 11 -8.79 -14.77 4.60
C GLU A 11 -9.07 -13.38 5.20
N MET A 12 -9.10 -13.26 6.52
CA MET A 12 -9.23 -11.97 7.18
C MET A 12 -8.04 -11.05 6.87
N ASN A 13 -6.83 -11.59 6.88
CA ASN A 13 -5.62 -10.83 6.57
C ASN A 13 -5.64 -10.32 5.12
N LYS A 14 -6.06 -11.15 4.18
CA LYS A 14 -6.22 -10.75 2.79
C LYS A 14 -7.25 -9.62 2.64
N ALA A 15 -8.35 -9.68 3.38
CA ALA A 15 -9.37 -8.64 3.37
C ALA A 15 -8.81 -7.31 3.89
N ILE A 16 -7.97 -7.33 4.91
CA ILE A 16 -7.30 -6.14 5.44
C ILE A 16 -6.42 -5.51 4.36
N ILE A 17 -5.66 -6.32 3.62
CA ILE A 17 -4.82 -5.81 2.55
C ILE A 17 -5.67 -5.21 1.41
N GLN A 18 -6.79 -5.84 1.05
CA GLN A 18 -7.69 -5.26 0.06
C GLN A 18 -8.23 -3.90 0.52
N HIS A 19 -8.59 -3.77 1.79
CA HIS A 19 -9.03 -2.48 2.36
C HIS A 19 -7.93 -1.42 2.29
N TYR A 20 -6.67 -1.82 2.46
CA TYR A 20 -5.53 -0.91 2.31
C TYR A 20 -5.47 -0.32 0.89
N PHE A 21 -5.60 -1.15 -0.15
CA PHE A 21 -5.65 -0.68 -1.53
C PHE A 21 -6.92 0.15 -1.81
N ASP A 22 -8.04 -0.25 -1.23
CA ASP A 22 -9.30 0.51 -1.37
C ASP A 22 -9.18 1.91 -0.76
N ALA A 23 -8.42 2.08 0.32
CA ALA A 23 -8.17 3.39 0.93
C ALA A 23 -7.52 4.34 -0.08
N TYR A 24 -6.53 3.86 -0.85
CA TYR A 24 -5.91 4.63 -1.91
C TYR A 24 -6.90 4.91 -3.05
N ASN A 25 -7.56 3.89 -3.56
CA ASN A 25 -8.45 4.02 -4.71
C ASN A 25 -9.65 4.93 -4.41
N ASN A 26 -10.16 4.90 -3.19
CA ASN A 26 -11.28 5.73 -2.74
C ASN A 26 -10.83 7.06 -2.13
N LYS A 27 -9.52 7.30 -2.04
CA LYS A 27 -8.94 8.52 -1.46
C LYS A 27 -9.44 8.75 -0.02
N ASN A 28 -9.55 7.66 0.76
CA ASN A 28 -10.14 7.68 2.10
C ASN A 28 -9.13 7.22 3.15
N GLU A 29 -8.45 8.17 3.77
CA GLU A 29 -7.45 7.88 4.80
C GLU A 29 -8.03 7.34 6.11
N THR A 30 -9.32 7.53 6.35
CA THR A 30 -9.94 7.07 7.61
C THR A 30 -9.96 5.55 7.74
N ILE A 31 -9.89 4.82 6.62
CA ILE A 31 -9.77 3.37 6.63
C ILE A 31 -8.49 2.94 7.39
N PHE A 32 -7.43 3.73 7.33
CA PHE A 32 -6.16 3.41 8.01
C PHE A 32 -6.30 3.35 9.53
N ASP A 33 -7.23 4.10 10.12
CA ASP A 33 -7.49 4.00 11.56
C ASP A 33 -7.93 2.60 11.98
N GLU A 34 -8.57 1.86 11.08
CA GLU A 34 -9.10 0.53 11.36
C GLU A 34 -8.08 -0.58 11.10
N ILE A 35 -7.20 -0.40 10.12
CA ILE A 35 -6.35 -1.49 9.62
C ILE A 35 -4.85 -1.32 9.88
N ILE A 36 -4.40 -0.14 10.31
CA ILE A 36 -2.98 0.14 10.56
C ILE A 36 -2.70 0.15 12.05
N SER A 37 -1.64 -0.54 12.47
CA SER A 37 -1.17 -0.50 13.85
C SER A 37 -0.50 0.83 14.18
N PRO A 38 -0.64 1.34 15.43
CA PRO A 38 0.16 2.48 15.88
C PRO A 38 1.68 2.25 15.76
N ASP A 39 2.11 0.98 15.77
CA ASP A 39 3.53 0.60 15.67
C ASP A 39 3.97 0.28 14.23
N TYR A 40 3.14 0.56 13.26
CA TYR A 40 3.37 0.24 11.84
C TYR A 40 4.67 0.86 11.31
N ILE A 41 5.40 0.06 10.52
CA ILE A 41 6.59 0.50 9.80
C ILE A 41 6.46 0.12 8.33
N ASP A 42 6.53 1.11 7.45
CA ASP A 42 6.66 0.90 6.01
C ASP A 42 8.13 1.03 5.63
N HIS A 43 8.75 -0.10 5.34
CA HIS A 43 10.17 -0.15 4.98
C HIS A 43 10.46 0.35 3.56
N GLY A 44 9.43 0.52 2.72
CA GLY A 44 9.57 1.00 1.35
C GLY A 44 9.40 2.50 1.19
N GLN A 45 8.80 3.17 2.15
CA GLN A 45 8.44 4.59 2.03
C GLN A 45 9.64 5.53 1.97
N SER A 46 10.78 5.10 2.49
CA SER A 46 12.01 5.89 2.44
C SER A 46 12.43 6.27 1.02
N ALA A 47 12.01 5.52 0.01
CA ALA A 47 12.30 5.84 -1.39
C ALA A 47 11.63 7.14 -1.85
N TYR A 48 10.54 7.55 -1.20
CA TYR A 48 9.78 8.75 -1.57
C TYR A 48 10.03 9.92 -0.63
N MET A 49 10.13 9.66 0.66
CA MET A 49 10.07 10.68 1.70
C MET A 49 11.38 10.80 2.49
N GLY A 50 12.40 10.02 2.16
CA GLY A 50 13.69 10.04 2.83
C GLY A 50 13.69 9.41 4.23
N SER A 51 12.57 8.88 4.69
CA SER A 51 12.46 8.17 5.96
C SER A 51 11.36 7.12 5.91
N PRO A 52 11.50 5.99 6.63
CA PRO A 52 10.42 5.01 6.72
C PRO A 52 9.15 5.63 7.30
N GLY A 53 8.01 5.30 6.71
CA GLY A 53 6.72 5.66 7.26
C GLY A 53 6.47 4.93 8.57
N ARG A 54 5.90 5.62 9.57
CA ARG A 54 5.65 5.04 10.87
C ARG A 54 4.26 5.37 11.37
N GLY A 55 3.60 4.33 11.89
CA GLY A 55 2.29 4.44 12.51
C GLY A 55 1.18 4.82 11.53
N ILE A 56 0.02 5.10 12.08
CA ILE A 56 -1.16 5.48 11.31
C ILE A 56 -0.92 6.82 10.59
N ASP A 57 -0.28 7.76 11.27
CA ASP A 57 0.02 9.07 10.68
C ASP A 57 0.98 8.95 9.50
N GLY A 58 1.96 8.05 9.56
CA GLY A 58 2.85 7.78 8.44
C GLY A 58 2.11 7.26 7.21
N ALA A 59 1.18 6.34 7.41
CA ALA A 59 0.34 5.82 6.32
C ALA A 59 -0.56 6.91 5.73
N LYS A 60 -1.19 7.72 6.58
CA LYS A 60 -2.03 8.84 6.13
C LYS A 60 -1.21 9.89 5.37
N ASN A 61 -0.02 10.20 5.85
CA ASN A 61 0.87 11.15 5.18
C ASN A 61 1.28 10.67 3.80
N ASP A 62 1.52 9.36 3.63
CA ASP A 62 1.84 8.80 2.33
C ASP A 62 0.69 8.96 1.35
N LEU A 63 -0.53 8.65 1.76
CA LEU A 63 -1.72 8.86 0.92
C LEU A 63 -1.89 10.35 0.58
N ARG A 64 -1.77 11.24 1.56
CA ARG A 64 -1.88 12.69 1.34
C ARG A 64 -0.83 13.19 0.37
N TYR A 65 0.41 12.71 0.49
CA TYR A 65 1.49 13.05 -0.43
C TYR A 65 1.14 12.64 -1.86
N SER A 66 0.62 11.43 -2.04
CA SER A 66 0.17 10.95 -3.35
C SER A 66 -0.95 11.81 -3.91
N LEU A 67 -1.97 12.13 -3.11
CA LEU A 67 -3.10 12.95 -3.56
C LEU A 67 -2.68 14.39 -3.88
N ASP A 68 -1.66 14.90 -3.21
CA ASP A 68 -1.12 16.23 -3.48
C ASP A 68 -0.40 16.30 -4.84
N LYS A 69 0.21 15.22 -5.28
CA LYS A 69 0.98 15.12 -6.51
C LYS A 69 0.19 14.64 -7.71
N LEU A 70 -0.96 14.01 -7.49
CA LEU A 70 -1.71 13.30 -8.53
C LEU A 70 -3.11 13.87 -8.70
N ASP A 71 -3.56 13.93 -9.96
CA ASP A 71 -4.97 14.18 -10.27
C ASP A 71 -5.80 12.93 -10.04
N ASP A 72 -5.24 11.76 -10.28
CA ASP A 72 -5.90 10.49 -10.02
C ASP A 72 -4.89 9.37 -9.84
N LEU A 73 -5.34 8.31 -9.19
CA LEU A 73 -4.59 7.08 -9.03
C LEU A 73 -5.54 5.89 -9.00
N ASN A 74 -5.06 4.74 -9.42
CA ASN A 74 -5.79 3.49 -9.31
C ASN A 74 -4.82 2.34 -9.13
N TYR A 75 -5.06 1.51 -8.12
CA TYR A 75 -4.30 0.29 -7.85
C TYR A 75 -5.17 -0.94 -8.04
N VAL A 76 -4.62 -1.95 -8.71
CA VAL A 76 -5.27 -3.24 -8.91
C VAL A 76 -4.36 -4.32 -8.34
N VAL A 77 -4.87 -5.11 -7.40
CA VAL A 77 -4.16 -6.28 -6.88
C VAL A 77 -4.40 -7.43 -7.85
N GLU A 78 -3.33 -7.86 -8.53
CA GLU A 78 -3.41 -8.95 -9.50
C GLU A 78 -3.39 -10.31 -8.81
N ASP A 79 -2.49 -10.48 -7.83
CA ASP A 79 -2.34 -11.72 -7.08
C ASP A 79 -2.12 -11.43 -5.60
N MET A 80 -2.70 -12.26 -4.76
CA MET A 80 -2.52 -12.18 -3.32
C MET A 80 -2.19 -13.59 -2.80
N ILE A 81 -1.03 -13.72 -2.17
CA ILE A 81 -0.44 -14.99 -1.80
C ILE A 81 -0.27 -15.05 -0.29
N ALA A 82 -0.70 -16.14 0.33
CA ALA A 82 -0.50 -16.39 1.74
C ALA A 82 -0.27 -17.88 1.97
N SER A 83 0.37 -18.22 3.09
CA SER A 83 0.70 -19.60 3.42
C SER A 83 0.36 -19.89 4.88
N PRO A 84 -0.22 -21.06 5.19
CA PRO A 84 -0.42 -21.49 6.58
C PRO A 84 0.88 -21.61 7.38
N ALA A 85 2.02 -21.77 6.71
CA ALA A 85 3.33 -21.80 7.37
C ALA A 85 3.75 -20.44 7.92
N TYR A 86 3.20 -19.36 7.36
CA TYR A 86 3.47 -17.96 7.76
C TYR A 86 2.15 -17.20 7.82
N PRO A 87 1.29 -17.51 8.79
CA PRO A 87 -0.10 -17.04 8.79
C PRO A 87 -0.26 -15.52 9.00
N ASP A 88 0.80 -14.84 9.42
CA ASP A 88 0.83 -13.38 9.60
C ASP A 88 1.32 -12.62 8.39
N LEU A 89 1.75 -13.30 7.32
CA LEU A 89 2.28 -12.68 6.11
C LEU A 89 1.33 -12.80 4.92
N VAL A 90 1.19 -11.72 4.17
CA VAL A 90 0.48 -11.69 2.88
C VAL A 90 1.41 -11.06 1.86
N GLY A 91 1.61 -11.72 0.73
CA GLY A 91 2.32 -11.17 -0.42
C GLY A 91 1.34 -10.71 -1.49
N THR A 92 1.66 -9.65 -2.21
CA THR A 92 0.85 -9.13 -3.31
C THR A 92 1.69 -8.85 -4.53
N TYR A 93 1.11 -9.06 -5.72
CA TYR A 93 1.55 -8.45 -6.95
C TYR A 93 0.46 -7.48 -7.39
N TRP A 94 0.83 -6.21 -7.57
CA TRP A 94 -0.13 -5.16 -7.90
C TRP A 94 0.37 -4.26 -9.02
N LYS A 95 -0.57 -3.59 -9.67
CA LYS A 95 -0.31 -2.58 -10.69
C LYS A 95 -0.94 -1.27 -10.29
N GLY A 96 -0.23 -0.18 -10.55
CA GLY A 96 -0.71 1.17 -10.28
C GLY A 96 -0.72 2.01 -11.54
N THR A 97 -1.76 2.83 -11.67
CA THR A 97 -1.88 3.85 -12.71
C THR A 97 -1.99 5.19 -12.02
N LEU A 98 -1.07 6.09 -12.34
CA LEU A 98 -1.00 7.42 -11.73
C LEU A 98 -1.16 8.48 -12.80
N ILE A 99 -1.97 9.51 -12.51
CA ILE A 99 -2.12 10.67 -13.37
C ILE A 99 -1.56 11.89 -12.63
N PRO A 100 -0.32 12.30 -12.93
CA PRO A 100 0.29 13.46 -12.28
C PRO A 100 -0.46 14.76 -12.56
N LYS A 101 -0.44 15.66 -11.57
CA LYS A 101 -0.97 17.01 -11.76
C LYS A 101 -0.11 17.76 -12.75
N ALA A 102 -0.76 18.52 -13.62
CA ALA A 102 -0.07 19.48 -14.48
C ALA A 102 0.50 20.61 -13.62
N THR A 103 1.77 20.95 -13.84
CA THR A 103 2.40 22.10 -13.20
C THR A 103 2.87 23.09 -14.27
N SER A 104 3.02 24.36 -13.89
CA SER A 104 3.47 25.41 -14.81
C SER A 104 4.86 25.13 -15.41
N ASN A 105 5.67 24.31 -14.75
CA ASN A 105 7.04 23.98 -15.16
C ASN A 105 7.19 22.59 -15.76
N ASN A 106 6.12 21.81 -15.84
CA ASN A 106 6.19 20.42 -16.32
C ASN A 106 5.04 20.14 -17.28
N GLN A 107 5.29 20.41 -18.57
CA GLN A 107 4.31 20.15 -19.63
C GLN A 107 4.11 18.65 -19.90
N GLN A 108 4.94 17.79 -19.31
CA GLN A 108 4.79 16.32 -19.40
C GLN A 108 4.00 15.73 -18.24
N ALA A 109 3.51 16.55 -17.31
CA ALA A 109 2.79 16.11 -16.12
C ALA A 109 1.48 15.36 -16.41
N GLU A 110 0.90 15.54 -17.60
CA GLU A 110 -0.31 14.81 -18.02
C GLU A 110 -0.03 13.38 -18.47
N LYS A 111 1.24 12.98 -18.49
CA LYS A 111 1.61 11.63 -18.94
C LYS A 111 1.26 10.61 -17.87
N ILE A 112 0.40 9.64 -18.23
CA ILE A 112 0.02 8.55 -17.35
C ILE A 112 1.26 7.72 -16.99
N ILE A 113 1.43 7.46 -15.70
CA ILE A 113 2.47 6.56 -15.19
C ILE A 113 1.83 5.22 -14.89
N ASN A 114 2.33 4.16 -15.54
CA ASN A 114 1.97 2.79 -15.22
C ASN A 114 3.18 2.14 -14.54
N TYR A 115 2.98 1.63 -13.34
CA TYR A 115 4.03 0.95 -12.60
C TYR A 115 3.47 -0.26 -11.86
N ARG A 116 4.32 -1.06 -11.30
CA ARG A 116 3.93 -2.29 -10.64
C ARG A 116 4.82 -2.53 -9.43
N GLY A 117 4.34 -3.35 -8.52
CA GLY A 117 5.10 -3.69 -7.33
C GLY A 117 4.80 -5.04 -6.79
N ILE A 118 5.74 -5.53 -6.01
CA ILE A 118 5.57 -6.68 -5.12
C ILE A 118 5.71 -6.15 -3.71
N SER A 119 4.74 -6.50 -2.88
CA SER A 119 4.73 -6.07 -1.48
C SER A 119 4.48 -7.26 -0.56
N ILE A 120 5.09 -7.21 0.62
CA ILE A 120 4.85 -8.17 1.68
C ILE A 120 4.34 -7.39 2.88
N TYR A 121 3.26 -7.88 3.48
CA TYR A 121 2.63 -7.26 4.65
C TYR A 121 2.64 -8.23 5.81
N ARG A 122 3.02 -7.74 6.99
CA ARG A 122 2.84 -8.48 8.25
C ARG A 122 1.61 -7.95 8.96
N ILE A 123 0.73 -8.86 9.36
CA ILE A 123 -0.52 -8.52 10.03
C ILE A 123 -0.57 -9.26 11.36
N GLN A 124 -0.77 -8.52 12.43
CA GLN A 124 -0.90 -9.06 13.79
C GLN A 124 -2.07 -8.37 14.47
N ASN A 125 -2.91 -9.15 15.18
CA ASN A 125 -4.09 -8.64 15.87
C ASN A 125 -5.01 -7.83 14.92
N ASN A 126 -5.18 -8.32 13.69
CA ASN A 126 -6.02 -7.70 12.65
C ASN A 126 -5.57 -6.29 12.25
N LYS A 127 -4.27 -6.00 12.39
CA LYS A 127 -3.66 -4.72 12.01
C LYS A 127 -2.39 -4.96 11.20
N MET A 128 -2.16 -4.13 10.20
CA MET A 128 -0.88 -4.12 9.49
C MET A 128 0.19 -3.55 10.43
N VAL A 129 1.28 -4.30 10.62
CA VAL A 129 2.39 -3.88 11.48
C VAL A 129 3.67 -3.59 10.71
N GLU A 130 3.85 -4.19 9.52
CA GLU A 130 5.02 -3.96 8.67
C GLU A 130 4.66 -4.16 7.20
N THR A 131 5.36 -3.42 6.35
CA THR A 131 5.27 -3.58 4.89
C THR A 131 6.64 -3.42 4.25
N TRP A 132 6.91 -4.23 3.26
CA TRP A 132 8.09 -4.15 2.38
C TRP A 132 7.61 -4.03 0.94
N HIS A 133 8.22 -3.12 0.15
CA HIS A 133 7.85 -2.90 -1.24
C HIS A 133 9.07 -2.94 -2.15
N VAL A 134 8.90 -3.55 -3.32
CA VAL A 134 9.80 -3.37 -4.46
C VAL A 134 8.93 -2.94 -5.64
N VAL A 135 9.27 -1.84 -6.28
CA VAL A 135 8.49 -1.28 -7.37
C VAL A 135 9.32 -1.16 -8.64
N ASP A 136 8.64 -1.20 -9.78
CA ASP A 136 9.22 -1.07 -11.10
C ASP A 136 8.34 -0.17 -11.97
N GLY A 137 8.98 0.73 -12.73
CA GLY A 137 8.26 1.63 -13.65
C GLY A 137 7.92 2.99 -13.08
N LEU A 138 8.33 3.29 -11.84
CA LEU A 138 8.08 4.60 -11.26
C LEU A 138 9.24 5.56 -11.63
N PRO A 139 8.94 6.77 -12.15
CA PRO A 139 9.98 7.75 -12.45
C PRO A 139 10.76 8.18 -11.20
N SER A 140 12.05 8.48 -11.37
CA SER A 140 12.91 8.90 -10.27
C SER A 140 12.52 10.26 -9.68
N LYS A 141 11.79 11.07 -10.42
CA LYS A 141 11.26 12.38 -9.99
C LYS A 141 9.74 12.35 -10.00
N PHE A 142 9.22 11.73 -9.01
CA PHE A 142 7.78 11.67 -8.83
C PHE A 142 7.27 12.49 -7.65
#